data_129109e4de0a126b2f05b648a9d148f0
#
_entry.id   129109e4de0a126b2f05b648a9d148f0
#
_cell.length_a   1.000
_cell.length_b   1.000
_cell.length_c   1.000
_cell.angle_alpha   90.00
_cell.angle_beta   90.00
_cell.angle_gamma   90.00
#
_symmetry.space_group_name_H-M   'P 1'
#
loop_
_entity.id
_entity.type
_entity.pdbx_description
1 polymer ?
#
loop_
_entity_poly.entity_id
_entity_poly.type
_entity_poly.pdbx_seq_one_letter_code
_entity_poly.pdbx_strand_id
1 'polypeptide(L)'
;GDDEIFEPWWGVGVAWDCDTPHTWGLAAPQVDSTNMGGFRYEHPIKTEADYERLAVPTFSYNPEKTERALSRMSDLLGDALPVRLTCQPPLAAMQAYYLEHLRGMEALVNDLAFRPELVHRAMAKLTEGILRATRAAEETGLLTANHHEPMSCSDPVNGQPADGRVRLHNLWTSVNSQEFQVISPAMQEEFLLSYQRPVLQQYGAVQYGCCEDLTQKIELIRRLPNLRVFVCSAWTDLDKVIERCGSSHTIMWRQAAAAVTLPDDLSAYQQHLNEGLRKLQGCHYQVVLRELETLKGHPDRLKEWARLGIELAERHA
;
A
#
# COMPACT_ATOMS: atom_id res chain seq x y z
N GLY A 1 8.90 -19.65 12.64
CA GLY A 1 8.25 -18.54 12.26
C GLY A 1 8.97 -17.24 12.45
N ASP A 2 8.31 -16.24 12.02
CA ASP A 2 8.52 -14.83 12.33
C ASP A 2 7.65 -14.47 13.53
N ASP A 3 7.61 -13.23 13.90
CA ASP A 3 6.76 -12.68 14.95
C ASP A 3 5.50 -11.97 14.40
N GLU A 4 5.16 -12.23 13.14
CA GLU A 4 3.91 -11.79 12.53
C GLU A 4 2.72 -12.53 13.15
N ILE A 5 1.68 -11.79 13.50
CA ILE A 5 0.46 -12.33 14.09
C ILE A 5 -0.60 -12.49 12.99
N PHE A 6 -1.06 -13.72 12.81
CA PHE A 6 -2.15 -14.04 11.90
C PHE A 6 -3.41 -14.35 12.67
N GLU A 7 -4.49 -13.70 12.30
CA GLU A 7 -5.80 -14.00 12.88
C GLU A 7 -6.32 -15.37 12.39
N PRO A 8 -6.89 -16.18 13.29
CA PRO A 8 -7.35 -17.53 12.94
C PRO A 8 -8.73 -17.52 12.24
N TRP A 9 -8.87 -16.75 11.18
CA TRP A 9 -10.07 -16.67 10.36
C TRP A 9 -9.75 -16.23 8.93
N TRP A 10 -10.66 -16.51 8.01
CA TRP A 10 -10.57 -16.08 6.61
C TRP A 10 -11.52 -14.93 6.32
N GLY A 11 -11.00 -13.84 5.74
CA GLY A 11 -11.78 -12.67 5.34
C GLY A 11 -12.39 -12.83 3.95
N VAL A 12 -13.69 -12.55 3.83
CA VAL A 12 -14.38 -12.41 2.55
C VAL A 12 -14.81 -10.98 2.41
N GLY A 13 -14.23 -10.27 1.44
CA GLY A 13 -14.58 -8.87 1.17
C GLY A 13 -16.01 -8.72 0.64
N VAL A 14 -16.68 -7.65 1.05
CA VAL A 14 -17.96 -7.27 0.44
C VAL A 14 -17.79 -7.01 -1.05
N ALA A 15 -18.78 -7.37 -1.84
CA ALA A 15 -18.81 -7.10 -3.28
C ALA A 15 -19.36 -5.72 -3.56
N TRP A 16 -18.72 -5.02 -4.47
CA TRP A 16 -19.13 -3.71 -4.97
C TRP A 16 -19.54 -3.79 -6.43
N ASP A 17 -20.60 -3.10 -6.78
CA ASP A 17 -20.92 -2.77 -8.17
C ASP A 17 -20.38 -1.37 -8.47
N CYS A 18 -19.85 -1.20 -9.69
CA CYS A 18 -19.37 0.08 -10.19
C CYS A 18 -20.21 0.46 -11.41
N ASP A 19 -20.74 1.67 -11.44
CA ASP A 19 -21.54 2.19 -12.56
C ASP A 19 -20.70 2.53 -13.79
N THR A 20 -19.40 2.70 -13.59
CA THR A 20 -18.47 3.13 -14.63
C THR A 20 -17.66 1.93 -15.14
N PRO A 21 -17.71 1.63 -16.45
CA PRO A 21 -16.91 0.56 -17.05
C PRO A 21 -15.42 0.74 -16.74
N HIS A 22 -14.75 -0.37 -16.44
CA HIS A 22 -13.31 -0.37 -16.12
C HIS A 22 -12.92 0.62 -15.00
N THR A 23 -13.84 0.91 -14.08
CA THR A 23 -13.70 1.85 -12.95
C THR A 23 -13.55 3.31 -13.37
N TRP A 24 -12.72 3.62 -14.35
CA TRP A 24 -12.42 4.99 -14.79
C TRP A 24 -12.94 5.34 -16.18
N GLY A 25 -13.78 4.49 -16.77
CA GLY A 25 -14.35 4.69 -18.13
C GLY A 25 -13.41 4.28 -19.26
N LEU A 26 -12.18 3.88 -18.96
CA LEU A 26 -11.14 3.56 -19.93
C LEU A 26 -10.53 2.19 -19.63
N ALA A 27 -10.55 1.29 -20.60
CA ALA A 27 -9.94 -0.02 -20.47
C ALA A 27 -8.41 0.08 -20.57
N ALA A 28 -7.70 -0.45 -19.56
CA ALA A 28 -6.26 -0.63 -19.57
C ALA A 28 -5.95 -2.15 -19.50
N PRO A 29 -6.11 -2.89 -20.59
CA PRO A 29 -5.94 -4.34 -20.58
C PRO A 29 -4.50 -4.72 -20.27
N GLN A 30 -4.36 -5.75 -19.43
CA GLN A 30 -3.09 -6.40 -19.21
C GLN A 30 -2.75 -7.25 -20.42
N VAL A 31 -1.52 -7.12 -20.89
CA VAL A 31 -0.96 -7.94 -21.97
C VAL A 31 0.17 -8.78 -21.38
N ASP A 32 0.03 -10.08 -21.44
CA ASP A 32 1.04 -11.01 -20.95
C ASP A 32 2.32 -10.89 -21.79
N SER A 33 3.44 -10.83 -21.11
CA SER A 33 4.73 -10.98 -21.78
C SER A 33 5.10 -12.45 -21.86
N THR A 34 5.81 -12.81 -22.90
CA THR A 34 6.31 -14.20 -23.11
C THR A 34 7.43 -14.59 -22.14
N ASN A 35 7.86 -13.69 -21.25
CA ASN A 35 9.00 -13.89 -20.36
C ASN A 35 8.56 -14.04 -18.90
N MET A 36 8.62 -15.29 -18.40
CA MET A 36 8.58 -15.65 -16.96
C MET A 36 7.57 -14.86 -16.08
N GLY A 37 6.34 -14.69 -16.56
CA GLY A 37 5.28 -14.07 -15.79
C GLY A 37 5.27 -12.52 -15.79
N GLY A 38 6.12 -11.89 -16.59
CA GLY A 38 6.03 -10.45 -16.81
C GLY A 38 4.78 -10.08 -17.60
N PHE A 39 4.24 -8.91 -17.35
CA PHE A 39 3.12 -8.34 -18.09
C PHE A 39 3.29 -6.83 -18.26
N ARG A 40 2.53 -6.26 -19.15
CA ARG A 40 2.42 -4.81 -19.34
C ARG A 40 0.95 -4.40 -19.49
N TYR A 41 0.66 -3.16 -19.21
CA TYR A 41 -0.65 -2.59 -19.52
C TYR A 41 -0.66 -1.86 -20.84
N GLU A 42 -1.77 -1.92 -21.56
CA GLU A 42 -2.04 -1.02 -22.67
C GLU A 42 -2.71 0.24 -22.12
N HIS A 43 -1.97 1.34 -22.13
CA HIS A 43 -2.41 2.61 -21.59
C HIS A 43 -3.40 3.29 -22.53
N PRO A 44 -4.67 3.50 -22.12
CA PRO A 44 -5.74 4.01 -23.01
C PRO A 44 -5.65 5.51 -23.29
N ILE A 45 -5.00 6.29 -22.43
CA ILE A 45 -4.86 7.73 -22.66
C ILE A 45 -3.68 7.96 -23.59
N LYS A 46 -3.95 8.28 -24.86
CA LYS A 46 -2.92 8.55 -25.87
C LYS A 46 -2.87 10.04 -26.24
N THR A 47 -3.99 10.73 -26.19
CA THR A 47 -4.18 12.12 -26.58
C THR A 47 -4.80 12.94 -25.46
N GLU A 48 -4.82 14.27 -25.60
CA GLU A 48 -5.48 15.17 -24.66
C GLU A 48 -6.99 14.88 -24.56
N ALA A 49 -7.63 14.54 -25.69
CA ALA A 49 -9.04 14.21 -25.72
C ALA A 49 -9.38 12.95 -24.88
N ASP A 50 -8.45 12.03 -24.70
CA ASP A 50 -8.66 10.84 -23.89
C ASP A 50 -8.74 11.18 -22.40
N TYR A 51 -8.08 12.24 -21.93
CA TYR A 51 -8.23 12.71 -20.54
C TYR A 51 -9.66 13.16 -20.22
N GLU A 52 -10.38 13.69 -21.20
CA GLU A 52 -11.79 14.09 -21.01
C GLU A 52 -12.73 12.89 -20.83
N ARG A 53 -12.36 11.73 -21.38
CA ARG A 53 -13.11 10.46 -21.25
C ARG A 53 -12.96 9.82 -19.86
N LEU A 54 -12.00 10.28 -19.05
CA LEU A 54 -11.83 9.80 -17.69
C LEU A 54 -13.08 10.12 -16.87
N ALA A 55 -13.76 9.10 -16.39
CA ALA A 55 -14.99 9.20 -15.62
C ALA A 55 -14.75 9.05 -14.11
N VAL A 56 -15.63 9.63 -13.32
CA VAL A 56 -15.62 9.51 -11.86
C VAL A 56 -16.59 8.38 -11.47
N PRO A 57 -16.10 7.24 -10.93
CA PRO A 57 -16.95 6.09 -10.64
C PRO A 57 -17.84 6.31 -9.42
N THR A 58 -18.99 5.64 -9.40
CA THR A 58 -19.83 5.45 -8.23
C THR A 58 -19.93 3.98 -7.88
N PHE A 59 -19.80 3.66 -6.61
CA PHE A 59 -19.85 2.30 -6.10
C PHE A 59 -21.11 2.09 -5.26
N SER A 60 -21.71 0.91 -5.38
CA SER A 60 -22.79 0.45 -4.52
C SER A 60 -22.53 -0.95 -3.98
N TYR A 61 -22.86 -1.16 -2.73
CA TYR A 61 -22.76 -2.48 -2.09
C TYR A 61 -23.70 -3.47 -2.78
N ASN A 62 -23.21 -4.67 -3.11
CA ASN A 62 -23.99 -5.74 -3.70
C ASN A 62 -24.18 -6.90 -2.71
N PRO A 63 -25.32 -6.97 -2.00
CA PRO A 63 -25.58 -7.98 -1.00
C PRO A 63 -25.63 -9.40 -1.58
N GLU A 64 -26.20 -9.59 -2.78
CA GLU A 64 -26.32 -10.91 -3.38
C GLU A 64 -24.97 -11.50 -3.78
N LYS A 65 -24.09 -10.70 -4.39
CA LYS A 65 -22.75 -11.15 -4.72
C LYS A 65 -21.93 -11.43 -3.47
N THR A 66 -22.09 -10.60 -2.43
CA THR A 66 -21.44 -10.76 -1.14
C THR A 66 -21.85 -12.06 -0.48
N GLU A 67 -23.14 -12.33 -0.37
CA GLU A 67 -23.67 -13.55 0.24
C GLU A 67 -23.20 -14.81 -0.49
N ARG A 68 -23.22 -14.80 -1.82
CA ARG A 68 -22.70 -15.92 -2.61
C ARG A 68 -21.21 -16.18 -2.35
N ALA A 69 -20.40 -15.13 -2.24
CA ALA A 69 -18.97 -15.26 -1.96
C ALA A 69 -18.75 -15.80 -0.55
N LEU A 70 -19.47 -15.28 0.43
CA LEU A 70 -19.41 -15.71 1.83
C LEU A 70 -19.81 -17.18 1.99
N SER A 71 -20.96 -17.58 1.43
CA SER A 71 -21.44 -18.97 1.45
C SER A 71 -20.43 -19.92 0.83
N ARG A 72 -19.93 -19.58 -0.38
CA ARG A 72 -18.94 -20.41 -1.06
C ARG A 72 -17.67 -20.63 -0.23
N MET A 73 -17.16 -19.60 0.44
CA MET A 73 -15.95 -19.73 1.26
C MET A 73 -16.25 -20.47 2.56
N SER A 74 -17.43 -20.29 3.15
CA SER A 74 -17.88 -21.05 4.33
C SER A 74 -18.01 -22.54 4.02
N ASP A 75 -18.54 -22.90 2.85
CA ASP A 75 -18.63 -24.30 2.39
C ASP A 75 -17.25 -24.94 2.16
N LEU A 76 -16.27 -24.13 1.75
CA LEU A 76 -14.91 -24.62 1.47
C LEU A 76 -14.03 -24.71 2.72
N LEU A 77 -14.15 -23.79 3.64
CA LEU A 77 -13.21 -23.61 4.75
C LEU A 77 -13.85 -23.71 6.14
N GLY A 78 -15.20 -23.62 6.24
CA GLY A 78 -15.90 -23.42 7.51
C GLY A 78 -15.60 -24.46 8.61
N ASP A 79 -15.27 -25.69 8.22
CA ASP A 79 -14.89 -26.75 9.16
C ASP A 79 -13.45 -26.61 9.68
N ALA A 80 -12.57 -25.93 8.90
CA ALA A 80 -11.16 -25.77 9.21
C ALA A 80 -10.82 -24.40 9.77
N LEU A 81 -11.50 -23.35 9.29
CA LEU A 81 -11.19 -21.97 9.62
C LEU A 81 -12.46 -21.10 9.58
N PRO A 82 -12.78 -20.34 10.65
CA PRO A 82 -13.90 -19.41 10.63
C PRO A 82 -13.83 -18.44 9.45
N VAL A 83 -14.94 -18.25 8.74
CA VAL A 83 -15.06 -17.30 7.65
C VAL A 83 -15.78 -16.05 8.13
N ARG A 84 -15.24 -14.88 7.89
CA ARG A 84 -15.80 -13.58 8.32
C ARG A 84 -15.95 -12.62 7.15
N LEU A 85 -17.02 -11.84 7.19
CA LEU A 85 -17.18 -10.73 6.25
C LEU A 85 -16.22 -9.60 6.59
N THR A 86 -15.57 -9.04 5.59
CA THR A 86 -14.74 -7.84 5.71
C THR A 86 -15.23 -6.76 4.75
N CYS A 87 -15.15 -5.50 5.16
CA CYS A 87 -15.54 -4.38 4.33
C CYS A 87 -14.50 -3.25 4.42
N GLN A 88 -13.96 -2.91 3.27
CA GLN A 88 -13.05 -1.79 3.06
C GLN A 88 -13.56 -0.94 1.88
N PRO A 89 -13.17 0.33 1.77
CA PRO A 89 -13.44 1.12 0.58
C PRO A 89 -12.95 0.43 -0.70
N PRO A 90 -13.75 0.46 -1.80
CA PRO A 90 -13.38 -0.24 -3.04
C PRO A 90 -12.21 0.39 -3.80
N LEU A 91 -11.81 1.62 -3.47
CA LEU A 91 -10.64 2.29 -4.03
C LEU A 91 -9.69 2.74 -2.92
N ALA A 92 -8.40 2.50 -3.11
CA ALA A 92 -7.32 3.02 -2.28
C ALA A 92 -6.87 4.42 -2.72
N ALA A 93 -6.16 5.17 -1.86
CA ALA A 93 -5.61 6.50 -2.17
C ALA A 93 -4.35 6.42 -3.07
N MET A 94 -4.47 5.71 -4.20
CA MET A 94 -3.39 5.33 -5.10
C MET A 94 -3.47 6.07 -6.44
N GLN A 95 -3.67 7.39 -6.40
CA GLN A 95 -3.91 8.20 -7.60
C GLN A 95 -2.78 8.09 -8.64
N ALA A 96 -1.51 8.08 -8.20
CA ALA A 96 -0.36 7.93 -9.09
C ALA A 96 -0.41 6.62 -9.87
N TYR A 97 -0.69 5.51 -9.16
CA TYR A 97 -0.85 4.20 -9.76
C TYR A 97 -1.98 4.17 -10.80
N TYR A 98 -3.17 4.72 -10.47
CA TYR A 98 -4.28 4.74 -11.43
C TYR A 98 -3.94 5.57 -12.67
N LEU A 99 -3.31 6.73 -12.49
CA LEU A 99 -2.96 7.58 -13.61
C LEU A 99 -1.86 6.98 -14.47
N GLU A 100 -0.85 6.36 -13.86
CA GLU A 100 0.20 5.63 -14.59
C GLU A 100 -0.39 4.50 -15.43
N HIS A 101 -1.27 3.66 -14.88
CA HIS A 101 -1.95 2.59 -15.61
C HIS A 101 -2.73 3.10 -16.82
N LEU A 102 -3.34 4.28 -16.70
CA LEU A 102 -4.14 4.87 -17.77
C LEU A 102 -3.27 5.56 -18.83
N ARG A 103 -2.16 6.20 -18.44
CA ARG A 103 -1.35 7.06 -19.32
C ARG A 103 -0.02 6.47 -19.74
N GLY A 104 0.59 5.66 -18.89
CA GLY A 104 1.95 5.14 -19.02
C GLY A 104 3.00 6.12 -18.49
N MET A 105 4.06 5.56 -17.88
CA MET A 105 5.08 6.31 -17.14
C MET A 105 5.75 7.40 -17.97
N GLU A 106 6.27 7.06 -19.15
CA GLU A 106 7.00 8.02 -19.99
C GLU A 106 6.11 9.20 -20.40
N ALA A 107 4.89 8.90 -20.82
CA ALA A 107 3.95 9.91 -21.25
C ALA A 107 3.48 10.78 -20.08
N LEU A 108 3.28 10.18 -18.90
CA LEU A 108 2.90 10.89 -17.66
C LEU A 108 3.99 11.86 -17.22
N VAL A 109 5.26 11.46 -17.24
CA VAL A 109 6.38 12.34 -16.89
C VAL A 109 6.48 13.53 -17.86
N ASN A 110 6.25 13.28 -19.15
CA ASN A 110 6.17 14.36 -20.14
C ASN A 110 4.99 15.31 -19.88
N ASP A 111 3.81 14.76 -19.52
CA ASP A 111 2.64 15.58 -19.22
C ASP A 111 2.82 16.42 -17.96
N LEU A 112 3.48 15.89 -16.92
CA LEU A 112 3.85 16.65 -15.72
C LEU A 112 4.70 17.90 -16.05
N ALA A 113 5.57 17.81 -17.05
CA ALA A 113 6.46 18.89 -17.44
C ALA A 113 5.82 19.88 -18.44
N PHE A 114 5.03 19.39 -19.39
CA PHE A 114 4.59 20.19 -20.55
C PHE A 114 3.08 20.41 -20.63
N ARG A 115 2.28 19.65 -19.87
CA ARG A 115 0.81 19.70 -19.85
C ARG A 115 0.26 19.51 -18.44
N PRO A 116 0.76 20.25 -17.44
CA PRO A 116 0.40 20.06 -16.03
C PRO A 116 -1.10 20.16 -15.78
N GLU A 117 -1.83 20.98 -16.53
CA GLU A 117 -3.27 21.14 -16.41
C GLU A 117 -4.06 19.85 -16.73
N LEU A 118 -3.58 19.00 -17.64
CA LEU A 118 -4.18 17.70 -17.92
C LEU A 118 -4.02 16.75 -16.72
N VAL A 119 -2.81 16.73 -16.15
CA VAL A 119 -2.52 15.93 -14.96
C VAL A 119 -3.37 16.39 -13.78
N HIS A 120 -3.46 17.70 -13.53
CA HIS A 120 -4.31 18.25 -12.47
C HIS A 120 -5.78 17.84 -12.63
N ARG A 121 -6.33 17.93 -13.85
CA ARG A 121 -7.71 17.49 -14.11
C ARG A 121 -7.90 16.00 -13.86
N ALA A 122 -6.96 15.17 -14.29
CA ALA A 122 -7.02 13.72 -14.03
C ALA A 122 -6.94 13.42 -12.53
N MET A 123 -5.98 14.00 -11.83
CA MET A 123 -5.79 13.80 -10.39
C MET A 123 -7.02 14.25 -9.58
N ALA A 124 -7.67 15.34 -10.00
CA ALA A 124 -8.92 15.79 -9.39
C ALA A 124 -10.05 14.76 -9.57
N LYS A 125 -10.25 14.22 -10.79
CA LYS A 125 -11.25 13.16 -11.06
C LYS A 125 -10.96 11.88 -10.28
N LEU A 126 -9.69 11.44 -10.23
CA LEU A 126 -9.28 10.26 -9.46
C LEU A 126 -9.55 10.45 -7.97
N THR A 127 -9.20 11.61 -7.42
CA THR A 127 -9.44 11.93 -6.01
C THR A 127 -10.94 11.97 -5.71
N GLU A 128 -11.75 12.57 -6.57
CA GLU A 128 -13.20 12.58 -6.41
C GLU A 128 -13.78 11.17 -6.39
N GLY A 129 -13.33 10.28 -7.30
CA GLY A 129 -13.78 8.88 -7.34
C GLY A 129 -13.41 8.13 -6.06
N ILE A 130 -12.20 8.32 -5.55
CA ILE A 130 -11.75 7.72 -4.29
C ILE A 130 -12.59 8.25 -3.11
N LEU A 131 -12.85 9.55 -3.04
CA LEU A 131 -13.67 10.15 -1.99
C LEU A 131 -15.13 9.67 -2.04
N ARG A 132 -15.69 9.46 -3.24
CA ARG A 132 -17.01 8.85 -3.38
C ARG A 132 -17.01 7.39 -2.91
N ALA A 133 -15.98 6.62 -3.27
CA ALA A 133 -15.82 5.23 -2.88
C ALA A 133 -15.69 5.07 -1.35
N THR A 134 -14.88 5.92 -0.70
CA THR A 134 -14.73 5.90 0.77
C THR A 134 -16.04 6.25 1.48
N ARG A 135 -16.76 7.27 0.99
CA ARG A 135 -18.05 7.66 1.54
C ARG A 135 -19.09 6.55 1.37
N ALA A 136 -19.19 5.96 0.18
CA ALA A 136 -20.12 4.85 -0.08
C ALA A 136 -19.86 3.68 0.88
N ALA A 137 -18.58 3.35 1.13
CA ALA A 137 -18.24 2.29 2.07
C ALA A 137 -18.66 2.64 3.52
N GLU A 138 -18.43 3.84 3.99
CA GLU A 138 -18.80 4.26 5.34
C GLU A 138 -20.33 4.30 5.51
N GLU A 139 -21.07 4.75 4.51
CA GLU A 139 -22.52 4.81 4.52
C GLU A 139 -23.20 3.44 4.64
N THR A 140 -22.57 2.36 4.18
CA THR A 140 -23.09 0.98 4.39
C THR A 140 -23.20 0.61 5.86
N GLY A 141 -22.35 1.16 6.72
CA GLY A 141 -22.21 0.74 8.11
C GLY A 141 -21.54 -0.64 8.28
N LEU A 142 -20.99 -1.21 7.21
CA LEU A 142 -20.38 -2.54 7.20
C LEU A 142 -18.85 -2.52 7.34
N LEU A 143 -18.22 -1.34 7.40
CA LEU A 143 -16.76 -1.24 7.55
C LEU A 143 -16.26 -2.12 8.69
N THR A 144 -15.16 -2.81 8.46
CA THR A 144 -14.49 -3.68 9.43
C THR A 144 -13.09 -3.14 9.73
N ALA A 145 -12.63 -3.29 10.97
CA ALA A 145 -11.27 -2.94 11.34
C ALA A 145 -10.26 -3.75 10.51
N ASN A 146 -9.15 -3.11 10.13
CA ASN A 146 -8.12 -3.70 9.26
C ASN A 146 -6.72 -3.71 9.91
N HIS A 147 -6.66 -3.60 11.24
CA HIS A 147 -5.40 -3.63 12.00
C HIS A 147 -4.78 -5.04 12.14
N HIS A 148 -5.47 -6.05 11.62
CA HIS A 148 -5.02 -7.44 11.61
C HIS A 148 -4.41 -7.85 10.26
N GLU A 149 -4.26 -6.91 9.33
CA GLU A 149 -3.63 -7.22 8.05
C GLU A 149 -2.10 -7.27 8.21
N PRO A 150 -1.48 -8.41 7.86
CA PRO A 150 -0.03 -8.60 7.99
C PRO A 150 0.76 -7.48 7.31
N MET A 151 1.91 -7.15 7.87
CA MET A 151 2.87 -6.14 7.42
C MET A 151 2.40 -4.68 7.48
N SER A 152 1.12 -4.41 7.48
CA SER A 152 0.66 -3.02 7.38
C SER A 152 0.42 -2.41 8.73
N CYS A 153 -0.28 -3.11 9.59
CA CYS A 153 -0.84 -2.50 10.79
C CYS A 153 -1.19 -3.58 11.81
N SER A 154 -0.60 -3.49 12.96
CA SER A 154 -0.84 -4.41 14.07
C SER A 154 -1.70 -3.80 15.19
N ASP A 155 -1.93 -2.50 15.17
CA ASP A 155 -2.59 -1.79 16.26
C ASP A 155 -3.99 -1.29 15.88
N PRO A 156 -4.98 -1.45 16.77
CA PRO A 156 -6.29 -0.83 16.61
C PRO A 156 -6.16 0.70 16.57
N VAL A 157 -6.82 1.33 15.61
CA VAL A 157 -6.83 2.79 15.48
C VAL A 157 -7.99 3.37 16.24
N ASN A 158 -7.74 4.38 17.10
CA ASN A 158 -8.73 5.09 17.89
C ASN A 158 -9.64 4.20 18.77
N GLY A 159 -9.13 3.00 19.13
CA GLY A 159 -9.82 2.05 20.01
C GLY A 159 -11.08 1.42 19.39
N GLN A 160 -11.85 0.73 20.22
CA GLN A 160 -13.14 0.17 19.83
C GLN A 160 -14.21 1.28 19.84
N PRO A 161 -14.98 1.46 18.74
CA PRO A 161 -16.07 2.42 18.72
C PRO A 161 -17.13 2.08 19.79
N ALA A 162 -17.57 3.09 20.57
CA ALA A 162 -18.54 2.89 21.65
C ALA A 162 -19.89 2.33 21.17
N ASP A 163 -20.27 2.60 19.92
CA ASP A 163 -21.49 2.09 19.26
C ASP A 163 -21.26 0.81 18.46
N GLY A 164 -20.05 0.26 18.53
CA GLY A 164 -19.65 -0.94 17.77
C GLY A 164 -19.52 -0.71 16.25
N ARG A 165 -19.75 0.51 15.76
CA ARG A 165 -19.70 0.82 14.31
C ARG A 165 -18.33 1.36 13.91
N VAL A 166 -17.60 0.59 13.11
CA VAL A 166 -16.32 1.01 12.53
C VAL A 166 -16.57 2.11 11.49
N ARG A 167 -15.75 3.16 11.53
CA ARG A 167 -15.74 4.29 10.60
C ARG A 167 -14.35 4.44 9.98
N LEU A 168 -14.21 5.27 8.94
CA LEU A 168 -12.91 5.49 8.28
C LEU A 168 -11.80 5.91 9.26
N HIS A 169 -12.10 6.73 10.27
CA HIS A 169 -11.12 7.12 11.28
C HIS A 169 -10.67 5.99 12.23
N ASN A 170 -11.30 4.81 12.16
CA ASN A 170 -10.87 3.60 12.85
C ASN A 170 -10.04 2.68 11.96
N LEU A 171 -9.77 3.09 10.72
CA LEU A 171 -9.05 2.29 9.74
C LEU A 171 -7.64 2.82 9.49
N TRP A 172 -6.77 1.90 9.11
CA TRP A 172 -5.53 2.19 8.43
C TRP A 172 -5.75 2.40 6.93
N THR A 173 -4.86 3.17 6.30
CA THR A 173 -4.71 3.18 4.85
C THR A 173 -3.22 3.16 4.48
N SER A 174 -2.89 2.38 3.46
CA SER A 174 -1.53 2.30 2.91
C SER A 174 -1.51 3.00 1.56
N VAL A 175 -0.54 3.89 1.38
CA VAL A 175 -0.35 4.67 0.15
C VAL A 175 1.13 4.76 -0.20
N ASN A 176 1.42 5.06 -1.45
CA ASN A 176 2.77 5.26 -1.93
C ASN A 176 2.84 6.28 -3.07
N SER A 177 4.05 6.51 -3.56
CA SER A 177 4.35 7.40 -4.69
C SER A 177 5.33 6.77 -5.67
N GLN A 178 5.29 5.46 -5.79
CA GLN A 178 6.27 4.68 -6.54
C GLN A 178 6.37 5.16 -8.00
N GLU A 179 5.24 5.44 -8.64
CA GLU A 179 5.15 5.96 -10.01
C GLU A 179 5.71 7.40 -10.12
N PHE A 180 5.74 8.12 -9.00
CA PHE A 180 6.27 9.49 -8.92
C PHE A 180 7.67 9.56 -8.30
N GLN A 181 8.40 8.44 -8.23
CA GLN A 181 9.75 8.40 -7.66
C GLN A 181 10.70 9.38 -8.38
N VAL A 182 10.58 9.50 -9.70
CA VAL A 182 11.51 10.27 -10.54
C VAL A 182 11.30 11.78 -10.53
N ILE A 183 10.19 12.28 -9.96
CA ILE A 183 9.91 13.72 -9.92
C ILE A 183 10.46 14.37 -8.64
N SER A 184 10.65 15.70 -8.71
CA SER A 184 11.14 16.47 -7.57
C SER A 184 10.17 16.47 -6.39
N PRO A 185 10.64 16.74 -5.16
CA PRO A 185 9.75 16.90 -4.01
C PRO A 185 8.66 17.96 -4.23
N ALA A 186 8.97 19.09 -4.87
CA ALA A 186 7.98 20.12 -5.16
C ALA A 186 6.88 19.62 -6.11
N MET A 187 7.26 18.91 -7.17
CA MET A 187 6.27 18.30 -8.08
C MET A 187 5.46 17.21 -7.40
N GLN A 188 6.05 16.41 -6.50
CA GLN A 188 5.29 15.43 -5.74
C GLN A 188 4.27 16.08 -4.82
N GLU A 189 4.63 17.18 -4.18
CA GLU A 189 3.69 17.97 -3.38
C GLU A 189 2.52 18.48 -4.24
N GLU A 190 2.83 19.09 -5.37
CA GLU A 190 1.85 19.70 -6.28
C GLU A 190 0.92 18.65 -6.92
N PHE A 191 1.50 17.63 -7.55
CA PHE A 191 0.75 16.71 -8.41
C PHE A 191 0.23 15.45 -7.69
N LEU A 192 0.68 15.16 -6.47
CA LEU A 192 0.25 13.96 -5.76
C LEU A 192 -0.24 14.24 -4.35
N LEU A 193 0.61 14.78 -3.46
CA LEU A 193 0.26 14.87 -2.04
C LEU A 193 -0.91 15.83 -1.78
N SER A 194 -1.04 16.90 -2.57
CA SER A 194 -2.19 17.81 -2.52
C SER A 194 -3.52 17.09 -2.78
N TYR A 195 -3.49 16.04 -3.62
CA TYR A 195 -4.64 15.20 -3.97
C TYR A 195 -4.85 14.02 -3.01
N GLN A 196 -3.78 13.49 -2.43
CA GLN A 196 -3.89 12.41 -1.45
C GLN A 196 -4.40 12.91 -0.08
N ARG A 197 -3.99 14.09 0.39
CA ARG A 197 -4.36 14.62 1.72
C ARG A 197 -5.85 14.60 2.03
N PRO A 198 -6.76 15.05 1.15
CA PRO A 198 -8.19 15.00 1.43
C PRO A 198 -8.73 13.59 1.71
N VAL A 199 -8.11 12.57 1.10
CA VAL A 199 -8.45 11.17 1.35
C VAL A 199 -7.85 10.71 2.67
N LEU A 200 -6.54 10.94 2.87
CA LEU A 200 -5.80 10.46 4.04
C LEU A 200 -6.34 11.04 5.35
N GLN A 201 -6.86 12.26 5.34
CA GLN A 201 -7.47 12.90 6.51
C GLN A 201 -8.68 12.15 7.07
N GLN A 202 -9.32 11.30 6.28
CA GLN A 202 -10.47 10.51 6.72
C GLN A 202 -10.08 9.28 7.53
N TYR A 203 -8.85 8.79 7.35
CA TYR A 203 -8.35 7.58 8.01
C TYR A 203 -7.67 7.91 9.34
N GLY A 204 -7.73 6.98 10.28
CA GLY A 204 -7.14 7.17 11.60
C GLY A 204 -5.64 6.95 11.64
N ALA A 205 -5.10 6.16 10.72
CA ALA A 205 -3.66 5.94 10.58
C ALA A 205 -3.26 5.72 9.11
N VAL A 206 -2.08 6.21 8.77
CA VAL A 206 -1.50 6.14 7.42
C VAL A 206 -0.15 5.45 7.47
N GLN A 207 0.04 4.48 6.60
CA GLN A 207 1.34 3.96 6.20
C GLN A 207 1.70 4.56 4.84
N TYR A 208 2.88 5.15 4.72
CA TYR A 208 3.32 5.75 3.45
C TYR A 208 4.61 5.13 2.95
N GLY A 209 4.61 4.74 1.68
CA GLY A 209 5.74 4.24 0.92
C GLY A 209 5.60 2.76 0.54
N CYS A 210 6.42 2.35 -0.42
CA CYS A 210 6.51 0.98 -0.93
C CYS A 210 7.96 0.64 -1.29
N CYS A 211 8.31 0.65 -2.58
CA CYS A 211 9.63 0.28 -3.08
C CYS A 211 10.44 1.51 -3.54
N GLU A 212 9.84 2.69 -3.57
CA GLU A 212 10.47 3.93 -4.01
C GLU A 212 11.53 4.45 -3.03
N ASP A 213 12.52 5.16 -3.56
CA ASP A 213 13.45 5.97 -2.78
C ASP A 213 12.78 7.27 -2.32
N LEU A 214 12.52 7.37 -1.02
CA LEU A 214 11.91 8.54 -0.38
C LEU A 214 12.94 9.49 0.27
N THR A 215 14.24 9.26 0.09
CA THR A 215 15.31 10.01 0.77
C THR A 215 15.16 11.53 0.67
N GLN A 216 14.83 12.04 -0.52
CA GLN A 216 14.64 13.47 -0.73
C GLN A 216 13.25 13.98 -0.34
N LYS A 217 12.33 13.10 -0.01
CA LYS A 217 10.90 13.35 0.21
C LYS A 217 10.46 13.15 1.66
N ILE A 218 11.37 12.77 2.55
CA ILE A 218 11.08 12.46 3.96
C ILE A 218 10.30 13.61 4.61
N GLU A 219 10.76 14.87 4.43
CA GLU A 219 10.13 16.04 5.05
C GLU A 219 8.71 16.33 4.55
N LEU A 220 8.40 15.95 3.33
CA LEU A 220 7.04 16.06 2.78
C LEU A 220 6.12 14.99 3.37
N ILE A 221 6.60 13.74 3.36
CA ILE A 221 5.82 12.57 3.78
C ILE A 221 5.50 12.65 5.28
N ARG A 222 6.49 13.01 6.13
CA ARG A 222 6.27 13.09 7.58
C ARG A 222 5.24 14.14 8.01
N ARG A 223 4.86 15.07 7.13
CA ARG A 223 3.82 16.09 7.37
C ARG A 223 2.43 15.65 6.92
N LEU A 224 2.30 14.43 6.39
CA LEU A 224 0.99 13.92 6.01
C LEU A 224 0.11 13.70 7.25
N PRO A 225 -1.19 13.93 7.12
CA PRO A 225 -2.11 13.72 8.24
C PRO A 225 -2.10 12.24 8.64
N ASN A 226 -2.13 12.00 9.95
CA ASN A 226 -2.25 10.67 10.53
C ASN A 226 -1.15 9.67 10.13
N LEU A 227 0.00 10.15 9.63
CA LEU A 227 1.13 9.27 9.33
C LEU A 227 1.57 8.56 10.61
N ARG A 228 1.54 7.23 10.57
CA ARG A 228 2.00 6.38 11.67
C ARG A 228 3.23 5.57 11.25
N VAL A 229 3.24 5.04 10.03
CA VAL A 229 4.33 4.22 9.52
C VAL A 229 4.97 4.89 8.32
N PHE A 230 6.27 5.14 8.41
CA PHE A 230 7.11 5.57 7.29
C PHE A 230 7.83 4.34 6.71
N VAL A 231 7.61 4.04 5.44
CA VAL A 231 8.28 2.92 4.77
C VAL A 231 9.66 3.37 4.28
N CYS A 232 10.70 2.84 4.91
CA CYS A 232 12.08 2.99 4.48
C CYS A 232 12.42 1.81 3.56
N SER A 233 12.31 2.00 2.26
CA SER A 233 12.67 0.96 1.27
C SER A 233 14.17 0.64 1.32
N ALA A 234 14.59 -0.42 0.64
CA ALA A 234 16.01 -0.78 0.52
C ALA A 234 16.86 0.30 -0.19
N TRP A 235 16.21 1.25 -0.87
CA TRP A 235 16.83 2.36 -1.60
C TRP A 235 16.81 3.68 -0.83
N THR A 236 15.98 3.78 0.20
CA THR A 236 15.84 4.97 1.04
C THR A 236 16.95 5.00 2.10
N ASP A 237 17.57 6.15 2.29
CA ASP A 237 18.64 6.38 3.26
C ASP A 237 18.10 6.24 4.70
N LEU A 238 18.46 5.13 5.36
CA LEU A 238 17.99 4.81 6.71
C LEU A 238 18.44 5.85 7.74
N ASP A 239 19.68 6.37 7.63
CA ASP A 239 20.19 7.36 8.59
C ASP A 239 19.37 8.64 8.55
N LYS A 240 18.99 9.10 7.36
CA LYS A 240 18.12 10.27 7.20
C LYS A 240 16.69 10.02 7.69
N VAL A 241 16.16 8.81 7.49
CA VAL A 241 14.85 8.45 8.03
C VAL A 241 14.87 8.45 9.56
N ILE A 242 15.90 7.88 10.19
CA ILE A 242 16.08 7.89 11.65
C ILE A 242 16.18 9.33 12.15
N GLU A 243 17.01 10.17 11.50
CA GLU A 243 17.17 11.58 11.89
C GLU A 243 15.84 12.35 11.87
N ARG A 244 14.97 12.08 10.89
CA ARG A 244 13.75 12.86 10.65
C ARG A 244 12.50 12.25 11.27
N CYS A 245 12.38 10.95 11.30
CA CYS A 245 11.23 10.23 11.85
C CYS A 245 11.48 9.78 13.30
N GLY A 246 12.69 9.34 13.62
CA GLY A 246 13.13 8.96 14.96
C GLY A 246 12.10 8.13 15.72
N SER A 247 11.77 8.56 16.94
CA SER A 247 10.75 7.93 17.78
C SER A 247 9.32 8.44 17.53
N SER A 248 9.12 9.36 16.58
CA SER A 248 7.80 9.96 16.31
C SER A 248 6.93 9.13 15.38
N HIS A 249 7.55 8.25 14.57
CA HIS A 249 6.88 7.37 13.63
C HIS A 249 7.49 5.97 13.71
N THR A 250 6.70 4.96 13.34
CA THR A 250 7.24 3.63 13.14
C THR A 250 7.98 3.59 11.79
N ILE A 251 9.21 3.13 11.79
CA ILE A 251 10.03 2.96 10.59
C ILE A 251 9.88 1.52 10.10
N MET A 252 9.16 1.31 8.99
CA MET A 252 9.14 0.00 8.33
C MET A 252 10.39 -0.12 7.46
N TRP A 253 11.42 -0.75 7.98
CA TRP A 253 12.67 -0.95 7.25
C TRP A 253 12.58 -2.19 6.38
N ARG A 254 12.41 -1.97 5.08
CA ARG A 254 12.24 -3.02 4.07
C ARG A 254 13.59 -3.49 3.56
N GLN A 255 13.77 -4.81 3.59
CA GLN A 255 14.96 -5.49 3.11
C GLN A 255 14.74 -6.06 1.71
N ALA A 256 15.74 -5.92 0.83
CA ALA A 256 15.72 -6.56 -0.49
C ALA A 256 15.85 -8.07 -0.33
N ALA A 257 14.86 -8.85 -0.78
CA ALA A 257 14.89 -10.30 -0.69
C ALA A 257 16.09 -10.92 -1.43
N ALA A 258 16.52 -10.30 -2.51
CA ALA A 258 17.70 -10.72 -3.27
C ALA A 258 18.98 -10.83 -2.39
N ALA A 259 19.15 -9.94 -1.40
CA ALA A 259 20.27 -9.98 -0.47
C ALA A 259 20.22 -11.18 0.50
N VAL A 260 19.04 -11.78 0.65
CA VAL A 260 18.79 -12.95 1.51
C VAL A 260 18.78 -14.24 0.71
N THR A 261 18.18 -14.25 -0.49
CA THR A 261 17.89 -15.47 -1.22
C THR A 261 18.94 -15.85 -2.27
N LEU A 262 19.76 -14.90 -2.73
CA LEU A 262 20.75 -15.16 -3.77
C LEU A 262 22.11 -15.65 -3.25
N PRO A 263 22.65 -15.15 -2.11
CA PRO A 263 23.94 -15.60 -1.60
C PRO A 263 23.90 -17.04 -1.05
N ASP A 264 25.05 -17.73 -1.10
CA ASP A 264 25.19 -19.06 -0.51
C ASP A 264 25.11 -19.01 1.02
N ASP A 265 25.63 -17.95 1.64
CA ASP A 265 25.54 -17.71 3.09
C ASP A 265 24.98 -16.30 3.41
N LEU A 266 24.58 -16.09 4.66
CA LEU A 266 23.99 -14.83 5.12
C LEU A 266 24.97 -13.90 5.86
N SER A 267 26.28 -14.17 5.85
CA SER A 267 27.24 -13.42 6.69
C SER A 267 27.27 -11.92 6.37
N ALA A 268 27.31 -11.56 5.10
CA ALA A 268 27.27 -10.14 4.68
C ALA A 268 25.93 -9.48 5.02
N TYR A 269 24.82 -10.21 4.84
CA TYR A 269 23.49 -9.72 5.20
C TYR A 269 23.34 -9.57 6.71
N GLN A 270 23.86 -10.52 7.50
CA GLN A 270 23.87 -10.44 8.97
C GLN A 270 24.60 -9.18 9.45
N GLN A 271 25.74 -8.84 8.85
CA GLN A 271 26.47 -7.62 9.18
C GLN A 271 25.63 -6.37 8.87
N HIS A 272 25.01 -6.31 7.68
CA HIS A 272 24.13 -5.21 7.26
C HIS A 272 22.94 -5.06 8.23
N LEU A 273 22.26 -6.17 8.55
CA LEU A 273 21.11 -6.17 9.46
C LEU A 273 21.51 -5.73 10.87
N ASN A 274 22.62 -6.26 11.40
CA ASN A 274 23.15 -5.89 12.72
C ASN A 274 23.50 -4.41 12.81
N GLU A 275 24.10 -3.84 11.76
CA GLU A 275 24.43 -2.42 11.72
C GLU A 275 23.17 -1.55 11.67
N GLY A 276 22.19 -1.92 10.83
CA GLY A 276 20.94 -1.20 10.73
C GLY A 276 20.12 -1.22 12.03
N LEU A 277 20.02 -2.38 12.68
CA LEU A 277 19.33 -2.51 13.97
C LEU A 277 20.00 -1.70 15.08
N ARG A 278 21.33 -1.66 15.10
CA ARG A 278 22.08 -0.79 16.03
C ARG A 278 21.74 0.69 15.81
N LYS A 279 21.57 1.14 14.56
CA LYS A 279 21.15 2.51 14.25
C LYS A 279 19.70 2.79 14.65
N LEU A 280 18.82 1.79 14.54
CA LEU A 280 17.40 1.88 14.89
C LEU A 280 17.13 1.82 16.40
N GLN A 281 18.16 1.64 17.24
CA GLN A 281 18.01 1.59 18.68
C GLN A 281 17.33 2.86 19.21
N GLY A 282 16.26 2.68 20.01
CA GLY A 282 15.42 3.77 20.51
C GLY A 282 14.35 4.27 19.53
N CYS A 283 14.26 3.70 18.32
CA CYS A 283 13.16 3.95 17.38
C CYS A 283 12.09 2.87 17.50
N HIS A 284 10.87 3.18 17.05
CA HIS A 284 9.86 2.17 16.74
C HIS A 284 10.10 1.67 15.32
N TYR A 285 10.28 0.38 15.12
CA TYR A 285 10.57 -0.15 13.79
C TYR A 285 9.97 -1.54 13.54
N GLN A 286 9.84 -1.86 12.27
CA GLN A 286 9.52 -3.18 11.73
C GLN A 286 10.60 -3.54 10.72
N VAL A 287 11.07 -4.77 10.69
CA VAL A 287 11.98 -5.29 9.65
C VAL A 287 11.20 -6.23 8.75
N VAL A 288 11.08 -5.87 7.49
CA VAL A 288 10.22 -6.59 6.53
C VAL A 288 11.03 -7.01 5.31
N LEU A 289 10.97 -8.28 4.94
CA LEU A 289 11.55 -8.78 3.70
C LEU A 289 10.54 -8.61 2.56
N ARG A 290 10.95 -7.94 1.49
CA ARG A 290 10.08 -7.64 0.35
C ARG A 290 10.67 -8.08 -0.98
N GLU A 291 9.80 -8.20 -2.00
CA GLU A 291 10.17 -8.57 -3.37
C GLU A 291 10.75 -9.98 -3.45
N LEU A 292 10.15 -10.90 -2.69
CA LEU A 292 10.52 -12.29 -2.72
C LEU A 292 9.91 -12.99 -3.94
N GLU A 293 10.74 -13.33 -4.92
CA GLU A 293 10.30 -14.04 -6.13
C GLU A 293 10.72 -15.51 -6.11
N THR A 294 11.85 -15.83 -5.49
CA THR A 294 12.40 -17.19 -5.47
C THR A 294 13.26 -17.42 -4.24
N LEU A 295 13.25 -18.65 -3.73
CA LEU A 295 14.17 -19.13 -2.70
C LEU A 295 15.43 -19.75 -3.29
N LYS A 296 15.54 -19.84 -4.60
CA LYS A 296 16.70 -20.35 -5.36
C LYS A 296 17.29 -21.68 -4.84
N GLY A 297 16.41 -22.58 -4.44
CA GLY A 297 16.83 -23.91 -3.92
C GLY A 297 17.14 -23.93 -2.42
N HIS A 298 16.94 -22.84 -1.68
CA HIS A 298 17.14 -22.75 -0.23
C HIS A 298 15.81 -22.64 0.53
N PRO A 299 15.04 -23.74 0.70
CA PRO A 299 13.67 -23.68 1.26
C PRO A 299 13.62 -23.17 2.70
N ASP A 300 14.70 -23.33 3.48
CA ASP A 300 14.76 -22.90 4.87
C ASP A 300 15.28 -21.46 5.04
N ARG A 301 15.62 -20.78 3.95
CA ARG A 301 16.24 -19.45 3.98
C ARG A 301 15.39 -18.40 4.71
N LEU A 302 14.09 -18.45 4.57
CA LEU A 302 13.18 -17.52 5.27
C LEU A 302 13.15 -17.76 6.77
N LYS A 303 13.24 -19.02 7.20
CA LYS A 303 13.35 -19.37 8.64
C LYS A 303 14.67 -18.90 9.22
N GLU A 304 15.77 -19.07 8.47
CA GLU A 304 17.09 -18.57 8.86
C GLU A 304 17.09 -17.06 9.00
N TRP A 305 16.49 -16.36 8.01
CA TRP A 305 16.34 -14.91 8.02
C TRP A 305 15.52 -14.42 9.21
N ALA A 306 14.33 -15.00 9.44
CA ALA A 306 13.45 -14.60 10.54
C ALA A 306 14.15 -14.80 11.91
N ARG A 307 14.78 -15.97 12.14
CA ARG A 307 15.53 -16.23 13.36
C ARG A 307 16.66 -15.22 13.56
N LEU A 308 17.45 -14.95 12.52
CA LEU A 308 18.53 -13.98 12.55
C LEU A 308 18.02 -12.58 12.90
N GLY A 309 16.89 -12.18 12.28
CA GLY A 309 16.24 -10.89 12.54
C GLY A 309 15.84 -10.73 14.01
N ILE A 310 15.16 -11.72 14.56
CA ILE A 310 14.72 -11.74 15.96
C ILE A 310 15.93 -11.71 16.92
N GLU A 311 16.92 -12.61 16.74
CA GLU A 311 18.12 -12.67 17.58
C GLU A 311 18.90 -11.35 17.60
N LEU A 312 19.01 -10.68 16.45
CA LEU A 312 19.70 -9.39 16.35
C LEU A 312 18.85 -8.24 16.93
N ALA A 313 17.54 -8.25 16.74
CA ALA A 313 16.66 -7.24 17.32
C ALA A 313 16.69 -7.31 18.86
N GLU A 314 16.59 -8.51 19.45
CA GLU A 314 16.69 -8.71 20.91
C GLU A 314 18.04 -8.25 21.49
N ARG A 315 19.13 -8.38 20.73
CA ARG A 315 20.46 -7.92 21.14
C ARG A 315 20.56 -6.38 21.20
N HIS A 316 19.76 -5.67 20.41
CA HIS A 316 19.77 -4.21 20.32
C HIS A 316 18.54 -3.54 20.98
N ALA A 317 17.68 -4.31 21.64
CA ALA A 317 16.51 -3.84 22.38
C ALA A 317 16.87 -2.98 23.62
#